data_4aa5eaf8e8e44b0e541f7eab1a7e9a01
#
_entry.id   4aa5eaf8e8e44b0e541f7eab1a7e9a01
#
_cell.length_a   1.000
_cell.length_b   1.000
_cell.length_c   1.000
_cell.angle_alpha   90.00
_cell.angle_beta   90.00
_cell.angle_gamma   90.00
#
_symmetry.space_group_name_H-M   'P 1'
#
loop_
_entity.id
_entity.type
_entity.pdbx_description
1 polymer ?
#
loop_
_entity_poly.entity_id
_entity_poly.type
_entity_poly.pdbx_seq_one_letter_code
_entity_poly.pdbx_strand_id
1 'polypeptide(L)'
;ISCTKKPISEALSQVFTPLNISYSFTNNTIVLVKQETEQRSNEKRAIKGTVLDESGIPIIGANVMQGKGTGVITDINGNFTIVADPNQPLTVSYIGFDSQQVKAGNKNNLKIYLKESSIALNEIVVVGYGSQSEKLVTTSISSLKVDDLDQGSDYNVAKMLQGRTPGVNVASASGTPGEQPSVRVRGIASITGNSTPLYVVDGVPSESMPMLNPNDIERMDVLKDASAAAIYGSRANNGVVIITTKSGNTNSKTRVNASVRHSLGWIANDIPMANVAEYTRTMQAAVDNWNVQKKDTKSFFIPDRITETDWLGLIQRDIAHSTTASINLSGGNEKTTFFTSVGFNDQQGIIRTSGFQQTNLRAKFTHQLNKWFKL
;
A
#
# COMPACT_ATOMS: atom_id res chain seq x y z
N ILE A 1 48.25 -29.41 -21.94
CA ILE A 1 48.08 -29.84 -23.37
C ILE A 1 49.35 -29.35 -24.10
N SER A 2 50.20 -30.27 -24.55
CA SER A 2 51.39 -29.94 -25.34
C SER A 2 51.03 -29.95 -26.82
N CYS A 3 50.99 -28.78 -27.44
CA CYS A 3 50.58 -28.62 -28.86
C CYS A 3 51.77 -28.21 -29.73
N THR A 4 52.85 -29.02 -29.76
CA THR A 4 54.02 -28.73 -30.59
C THR A 4 53.75 -29.25 -32.03
N LYS A 5 53.64 -28.36 -33.04
CA LYS A 5 53.46 -28.64 -34.49
C LYS A 5 52.13 -29.27 -34.90
N LYS A 6 51.03 -29.01 -34.19
CA LYS A 6 49.68 -29.38 -34.66
C LYS A 6 48.94 -28.19 -35.29
N PRO A 7 48.07 -28.38 -36.30
CA PRO A 7 47.26 -27.30 -36.81
C PRO A 7 46.30 -26.75 -35.74
N ILE A 8 46.05 -25.45 -35.79
CA ILE A 8 45.26 -24.72 -34.79
C ILE A 8 43.85 -25.35 -34.62
N SER A 9 43.26 -25.87 -35.66
CA SER A 9 41.95 -26.54 -35.62
C SER A 9 41.96 -27.80 -34.76
N GLU A 10 43.04 -28.58 -34.76
CA GLU A 10 43.18 -29.80 -33.96
C GLU A 10 43.42 -29.47 -32.49
N ALA A 11 44.15 -28.41 -32.18
CA ALA A 11 44.38 -27.94 -30.84
C ALA A 11 43.08 -27.38 -30.24
N LEU A 12 42.30 -26.62 -31.00
CA LEU A 12 41.03 -26.07 -30.56
C LEU A 12 39.96 -27.15 -30.34
N SER A 13 39.92 -28.18 -31.20
CA SER A 13 38.99 -29.30 -31.03
C SER A 13 39.29 -30.10 -29.75
N GLN A 14 40.57 -30.32 -29.39
CA GLN A 14 40.92 -31.00 -28.14
C GLN A 14 40.52 -30.22 -26.88
N VAL A 15 40.45 -28.90 -26.96
CA VAL A 15 40.09 -28.05 -25.82
C VAL A 15 38.57 -27.86 -25.73
N PHE A 16 37.90 -27.62 -26.86
CA PHE A 16 36.51 -27.16 -26.82
C PHE A 16 35.46 -28.26 -27.00
N THR A 17 35.84 -29.41 -27.66
CA THR A 17 34.92 -30.55 -27.78
C THR A 17 34.49 -31.12 -26.41
N PRO A 18 35.41 -31.32 -25.42
CA PRO A 18 35.02 -31.81 -24.09
C PRO A 18 34.13 -30.83 -23.31
N LEU A 19 34.14 -29.54 -23.69
CA LEU A 19 33.37 -28.47 -23.03
C LEU A 19 32.04 -28.18 -23.71
N ASN A 20 31.64 -28.96 -24.74
CA ASN A 20 30.46 -28.72 -25.57
C ASN A 20 30.43 -27.32 -26.22
N ILE A 21 31.60 -26.84 -26.64
CA ILE A 21 31.75 -25.59 -27.38
C ILE A 21 32.13 -25.88 -28.79
N SER A 22 31.33 -25.48 -29.76
CA SER A 22 31.69 -25.47 -31.17
C SER A 22 32.42 -24.19 -31.54
N TYR A 23 33.37 -24.29 -32.48
CA TYR A 23 34.09 -23.13 -32.98
C TYR A 23 34.01 -23.04 -34.49
N SER A 24 34.01 -21.83 -35.03
CA SER A 24 34.11 -21.57 -36.45
C SER A 24 35.08 -20.43 -36.73
N PHE A 25 35.74 -20.49 -37.91
CA PHE A 25 36.63 -19.42 -38.36
C PHE A 25 35.88 -18.50 -39.29
N THR A 26 35.81 -17.21 -38.93
CA THR A 26 35.23 -16.19 -39.79
C THR A 26 36.17 -14.98 -39.83
N ASN A 27 36.70 -14.66 -41.04
CA ASN A 27 37.54 -13.49 -41.27
C ASN A 27 38.66 -13.27 -40.21
N ASN A 28 39.49 -14.31 -40.02
CA ASN A 28 40.63 -14.28 -39.07
C ASN A 28 40.24 -14.21 -37.56
N THR A 29 38.96 -14.49 -37.22
CA THR A 29 38.43 -14.52 -35.88
C THR A 29 37.86 -15.91 -35.58
N ILE A 30 38.11 -16.43 -34.38
CA ILE A 30 37.52 -17.66 -33.88
C ILE A 30 36.24 -17.31 -33.17
N VAL A 31 35.11 -17.76 -33.67
CA VAL A 31 33.80 -17.61 -33.03
C VAL A 31 33.51 -18.87 -32.23
N LEU A 32 33.33 -18.75 -30.94
CA LEU A 32 32.97 -19.83 -30.04
C LEU A 32 31.46 -19.77 -29.75
N VAL A 33 30.78 -20.88 -30.01
CA VAL A 33 29.36 -21.04 -29.72
C VAL A 33 29.24 -22.20 -28.73
N LYS A 34 28.75 -21.92 -27.54
CA LYS A 34 28.38 -22.95 -26.58
C LYS A 34 27.22 -23.74 -27.16
N GLN A 35 27.39 -25.00 -27.45
CA GLN A 35 26.28 -25.89 -27.75
C GLN A 35 25.52 -26.07 -26.43
N GLU A 36 24.40 -25.36 -26.28
CA GLU A 36 23.39 -25.80 -25.34
C GLU A 36 22.97 -27.19 -25.79
N THR A 37 23.17 -28.17 -24.92
CA THR A 37 22.69 -29.52 -25.15
C THR A 37 21.21 -29.37 -25.48
N GLU A 38 20.82 -29.64 -26.71
CA GLU A 38 19.41 -29.78 -27.07
C GLU A 38 18.81 -30.79 -26.09
N GLN A 39 18.12 -30.28 -25.07
CA GLN A 39 17.24 -31.12 -24.29
C GLN A 39 16.32 -31.79 -25.31
N ARG A 40 16.32 -33.10 -25.29
CA ARG A 40 15.44 -33.97 -26.06
C ARG A 40 14.15 -33.26 -26.35
N SER A 41 13.75 -33.13 -27.58
CA SER A 41 12.46 -32.60 -27.98
C SER A 41 11.38 -33.27 -27.14
N ASN A 42 10.91 -32.56 -26.13
CA ASN A 42 9.78 -33.02 -25.33
C ASN A 42 8.59 -32.94 -26.26
N GLU A 43 8.18 -34.08 -26.83
CA GLU A 43 7.01 -34.17 -27.68
C GLU A 43 5.81 -33.72 -26.86
N LYS A 44 5.33 -32.50 -27.16
CA LYS A 44 4.08 -31.99 -26.57
C LYS A 44 2.97 -32.94 -26.98
N ARG A 45 2.23 -33.44 -26.04
CA ARG A 45 1.09 -34.30 -26.28
C ARG A 45 -0.19 -33.70 -25.73
N ALA A 46 -1.33 -34.17 -26.22
CA ALA A 46 -2.62 -33.79 -25.64
C ALA A 46 -2.81 -34.49 -24.28
N ILE A 47 -2.85 -33.70 -23.22
CA ILE A 47 -3.12 -34.13 -21.86
C ILE A 47 -4.57 -33.76 -21.55
N LYS A 48 -5.36 -34.74 -21.16
CA LYS A 48 -6.74 -34.56 -20.75
C LYS A 48 -6.85 -34.68 -19.23
N GLY A 49 -7.84 -34.02 -18.66
CA GLY A 49 -8.10 -34.18 -17.24
C GLY A 49 -9.40 -33.51 -16.80
N THR A 50 -9.75 -33.72 -15.55
CA THR A 50 -10.93 -33.12 -14.91
C THR A 50 -10.48 -32.43 -13.63
N VAL A 51 -10.96 -31.22 -13.40
CA VAL A 51 -10.73 -30.44 -12.18
C VAL A 51 -11.97 -30.49 -11.33
N LEU A 52 -11.80 -30.92 -10.08
CA LEU A 52 -12.87 -31.15 -9.10
C LEU A 52 -12.54 -30.39 -7.81
N ASP A 53 -13.54 -30.09 -7.00
CA ASP A 53 -13.36 -29.65 -5.61
C ASP A 53 -13.13 -30.88 -4.67
N GLU A 54 -12.93 -30.63 -3.38
CA GLU A 54 -12.76 -31.69 -2.37
C GLU A 54 -14.01 -32.55 -2.22
N SER A 55 -15.18 -32.05 -2.60
CA SER A 55 -16.47 -32.76 -2.57
C SER A 55 -16.72 -33.59 -3.83
N GLY A 56 -15.83 -33.47 -4.84
CA GLY A 56 -15.96 -34.15 -6.11
C GLY A 56 -16.86 -33.46 -7.13
N ILE A 57 -17.21 -32.18 -6.89
CA ILE A 57 -18.02 -31.37 -7.80
C ILE A 57 -17.09 -30.77 -8.88
N PRO A 58 -17.46 -30.79 -10.18
CA PRO A 58 -16.65 -30.24 -11.26
C PRO A 58 -16.48 -28.72 -11.14
N ILE A 59 -15.25 -28.22 -11.28
CA ILE A 59 -14.96 -26.79 -11.29
C ILE A 59 -14.97 -26.28 -12.74
N ILE A 60 -15.95 -25.45 -13.05
CA ILE A 60 -16.13 -24.83 -14.38
C ILE A 60 -15.27 -23.58 -14.48
N GLY A 61 -14.55 -23.40 -15.59
CA GLY A 61 -13.75 -22.18 -15.83
C GLY A 61 -12.41 -22.14 -15.07
N ALA A 62 -11.95 -23.27 -14.49
CA ALA A 62 -10.63 -23.35 -13.89
C ALA A 62 -9.55 -23.20 -14.99
N ASN A 63 -8.53 -22.40 -14.68
CA ASN A 63 -7.43 -22.12 -15.60
C ASN A 63 -6.32 -23.17 -15.44
N VAL A 64 -5.95 -23.85 -16.52
CA VAL A 64 -4.90 -24.86 -16.58
C VAL A 64 -3.80 -24.33 -17.48
N MET A 65 -2.62 -24.02 -16.94
CA MET A 65 -1.51 -23.40 -17.66
C MET A 65 -0.22 -24.19 -17.54
N GLN A 66 0.59 -24.15 -18.62
CA GLN A 66 1.98 -24.59 -18.58
C GLN A 66 2.90 -23.43 -18.95
N GLY A 67 3.69 -22.96 -17.98
CA GLY A 67 4.58 -21.80 -18.17
C GLY A 67 3.84 -20.51 -18.53
N LYS A 68 4.49 -19.61 -19.26
CA LYS A 68 3.97 -18.27 -19.58
C LYS A 68 3.20 -18.16 -20.92
N GLY A 69 2.73 -19.23 -21.52
CA GLY A 69 2.16 -19.07 -22.88
C GLY A 69 1.15 -20.10 -23.35
N THR A 70 0.96 -21.20 -22.66
CA THR A 70 -0.01 -22.23 -23.07
C THR A 70 -1.00 -22.46 -21.93
N GLY A 71 -2.27 -22.14 -22.15
CA GLY A 71 -3.32 -22.31 -21.16
C GLY A 71 -4.66 -22.65 -21.79
N VAL A 72 -5.51 -23.36 -21.06
CA VAL A 72 -6.90 -23.68 -21.39
C VAL A 72 -7.76 -23.53 -20.15
N ILE A 73 -9.07 -23.38 -20.32
CA ILE A 73 -10.07 -23.34 -19.25
C ILE A 73 -10.90 -24.63 -19.25
N THR A 74 -11.38 -25.04 -18.08
CA THR A 74 -12.25 -26.22 -17.94
C THR A 74 -13.67 -25.93 -18.44
N ASP A 75 -14.31 -26.96 -19.02
CA ASP A 75 -15.69 -26.92 -19.49
C ASP A 75 -16.71 -27.07 -18.36
N ILE A 76 -18.01 -27.16 -18.71
CA ILE A 76 -19.13 -27.29 -17.74
C ILE A 76 -19.07 -28.56 -16.90
N ASN A 77 -18.30 -29.57 -17.32
CA ASN A 77 -18.08 -30.81 -16.59
C ASN A 77 -16.71 -30.83 -15.89
N GLY A 78 -16.01 -29.69 -15.85
CA GLY A 78 -14.68 -29.55 -15.26
C GLY A 78 -13.57 -30.16 -16.12
N ASN A 79 -13.82 -30.59 -17.37
CA ASN A 79 -12.82 -31.23 -18.22
C ASN A 79 -11.95 -30.21 -18.95
N PHE A 80 -10.69 -30.58 -19.18
CA PHE A 80 -9.77 -29.81 -20.01
C PHE A 80 -8.97 -30.71 -20.95
N THR A 81 -8.48 -30.13 -22.03
CA THR A 81 -7.51 -30.75 -22.96
C THR A 81 -6.45 -29.72 -23.30
N ILE A 82 -5.21 -29.97 -22.90
CA ILE A 82 -4.08 -29.07 -23.15
C ILE A 82 -2.97 -29.79 -23.90
N VAL A 83 -2.39 -29.15 -24.91
CA VAL A 83 -1.20 -29.67 -25.62
C VAL A 83 0.03 -29.14 -24.91
N ALA A 84 0.66 -30.01 -24.14
CA ALA A 84 1.71 -29.60 -23.21
C ALA A 84 2.81 -30.68 -23.07
N ASP A 85 3.95 -30.30 -22.53
CA ASP A 85 5.01 -31.20 -22.15
C ASP A 85 4.64 -32.01 -20.88
N PRO A 86 4.55 -33.34 -20.96
CA PRO A 86 4.13 -34.17 -19.82
C PRO A 86 5.09 -34.13 -18.62
N ASN A 87 6.35 -33.71 -18.83
CA ASN A 87 7.37 -33.67 -17.79
C ASN A 87 7.43 -32.32 -17.05
N GLN A 88 6.80 -31.29 -17.63
CA GLN A 88 6.70 -29.99 -16.97
C GLN A 88 5.41 -29.87 -16.16
N PRO A 89 5.41 -29.15 -15.05
CA PRO A 89 4.22 -28.99 -14.22
C PRO A 89 3.14 -28.16 -14.93
N LEU A 90 1.91 -28.62 -14.85
CA LEU A 90 0.70 -27.87 -15.13
C LEU A 90 0.28 -27.14 -13.85
N THR A 91 0.07 -25.84 -13.94
CA THR A 91 -0.49 -25.04 -12.85
C THR A 91 -1.99 -24.91 -13.09
N VAL A 92 -2.78 -25.39 -12.12
CA VAL A 92 -4.24 -25.30 -12.15
C VAL A 92 -4.66 -24.29 -11.08
N SER A 93 -5.45 -23.30 -11.48
CA SER A 93 -5.92 -22.24 -10.60
C SER A 93 -7.38 -21.89 -10.88
N TYR A 94 -8.11 -21.56 -9.82
CA TYR A 94 -9.48 -21.06 -9.89
C TYR A 94 -9.73 -20.07 -8.76
N ILE A 95 -10.61 -19.09 -8.97
CA ILE A 95 -10.93 -18.07 -7.97
C ILE A 95 -11.57 -18.76 -6.75
N GLY A 96 -11.00 -18.53 -5.56
CA GLY A 96 -11.48 -19.14 -4.31
C GLY A 96 -10.86 -20.51 -4.00
N PHE A 97 -9.90 -20.98 -4.79
CA PHE A 97 -9.19 -22.23 -4.58
C PHE A 97 -7.67 -22.04 -4.57
N ASP A 98 -6.97 -22.87 -3.81
CA ASP A 98 -5.51 -22.88 -3.81
C ASP A 98 -4.99 -23.42 -5.14
N SER A 99 -4.05 -22.68 -5.75
CA SER A 99 -3.44 -23.11 -7.00
C SER A 99 -2.57 -24.35 -6.79
N GLN A 100 -2.75 -25.37 -7.63
CA GLN A 100 -2.04 -26.63 -7.54
C GLN A 100 -1.13 -26.84 -8.77
N GLN A 101 0.06 -27.39 -8.54
CA GLN A 101 0.96 -27.81 -9.61
C GLN A 101 0.97 -29.33 -9.72
N VAL A 102 0.68 -29.84 -10.91
CA VAL A 102 0.59 -31.29 -11.20
C VAL A 102 1.42 -31.63 -12.44
N LYS A 103 2.25 -32.66 -12.35
CA LYS A 103 2.95 -33.22 -13.51
C LYS A 103 2.12 -34.35 -14.11
N ALA A 104 1.91 -34.31 -15.42
CA ALA A 104 1.15 -35.33 -16.12
C ALA A 104 1.90 -36.68 -16.19
N GLY A 105 3.23 -36.67 -16.34
CA GLY A 105 4.04 -37.87 -16.51
C GLY A 105 3.47 -38.73 -17.64
N ASN A 106 3.31 -40.03 -17.42
CA ASN A 106 2.76 -40.97 -18.42
C ASN A 106 1.21 -41.06 -18.40
N LYS A 107 0.52 -40.31 -17.56
CA LYS A 107 -0.94 -40.36 -17.46
C LYS A 107 -1.58 -39.49 -18.56
N ASN A 108 -2.54 -40.05 -19.28
CA ASN A 108 -3.29 -39.33 -20.30
C ASN A 108 -4.58 -38.69 -19.78
N ASN A 109 -5.03 -39.06 -18.59
CA ASN A 109 -6.20 -38.50 -17.95
C ASN A 109 -5.88 -38.18 -16.49
N LEU A 110 -5.98 -36.90 -16.12
CA LEU A 110 -5.65 -36.38 -14.79
C LEU A 110 -6.93 -36.05 -14.04
N LYS A 111 -7.03 -36.48 -12.79
CA LYS A 111 -8.03 -35.94 -11.86
C LYS A 111 -7.30 -35.03 -10.88
N ILE A 112 -7.70 -33.77 -10.84
CA ILE A 112 -7.06 -32.73 -10.05
C ILE A 112 -8.11 -32.20 -9.06
N TYR A 113 -7.82 -32.31 -7.78
CA TYR A 113 -8.70 -31.82 -6.73
C TYR A 113 -8.14 -30.50 -6.20
N LEU A 114 -8.86 -29.41 -6.37
CA LEU A 114 -8.48 -28.13 -5.78
C LEU A 114 -9.09 -28.01 -4.39
N LYS A 115 -8.28 -27.55 -3.46
CA LYS A 115 -8.72 -27.18 -2.12
C LYS A 115 -9.33 -25.80 -2.16
N GLU A 116 -10.48 -25.62 -1.49
CA GLU A 116 -10.95 -24.27 -1.22
C GLU A 116 -9.87 -23.50 -0.47
N SER A 117 -9.44 -22.39 -1.05
CA SER A 117 -8.48 -21.52 -0.40
C SER A 117 -9.15 -20.92 0.82
N SER A 118 -8.62 -21.24 2.00
CA SER A 118 -8.98 -20.50 3.23
C SER A 118 -8.53 -19.02 3.16
N ILE A 119 -7.68 -18.70 2.18
CA ILE A 119 -7.41 -17.36 1.69
C ILE A 119 -8.38 -17.10 0.51
N ALA A 120 -9.66 -17.38 0.69
CA ALA A 120 -10.65 -16.76 -0.15
C ALA A 120 -10.44 -15.25 0.04
N LEU A 121 -10.20 -14.54 -1.05
CA LEU A 121 -10.31 -13.09 -1.16
C LEU A 121 -11.79 -12.71 -0.90
N ASN A 122 -12.32 -13.10 0.24
CA ASN A 122 -13.46 -12.47 0.85
C ASN A 122 -12.89 -11.16 1.40
N GLU A 123 -12.90 -10.12 0.59
CA GLU A 123 -12.88 -8.79 1.13
C GLU A 123 -14.07 -8.71 2.08
N ILE A 124 -13.78 -8.94 3.34
CA ILE A 124 -14.76 -8.89 4.41
C ILE A 124 -14.85 -7.42 4.78
N VAL A 125 -15.95 -6.79 4.48
CA VAL A 125 -16.24 -5.43 4.91
C VAL A 125 -16.90 -5.51 6.27
N VAL A 126 -16.39 -4.75 7.23
CA VAL A 126 -17.01 -4.64 8.55
C VAL A 126 -18.27 -3.80 8.42
N VAL A 127 -19.43 -4.41 8.62
CA VAL A 127 -20.74 -3.75 8.66
C VAL A 127 -21.20 -3.71 10.11
N GLY A 128 -20.88 -2.63 10.78
CA GLY A 128 -21.32 -2.45 12.16
C GLY A 128 -20.73 -3.43 13.16
N TYR A 129 -21.57 -4.23 13.81
CA TYR A 129 -21.15 -5.28 14.77
C TYR A 129 -20.87 -6.63 14.10
N GLY A 130 -20.74 -6.67 12.77
CA GLY A 130 -20.48 -7.90 12.03
C GLY A 130 -19.57 -7.69 10.84
N SER A 131 -19.17 -8.78 10.21
CA SER A 131 -18.42 -8.78 8.96
C SER A 131 -19.23 -9.50 7.88
N GLN A 132 -19.34 -8.89 6.70
CA GLN A 132 -19.98 -9.50 5.53
C GLN A 132 -19.02 -9.45 4.34
N SER A 133 -19.19 -10.37 3.40
CA SER A 133 -18.45 -10.32 2.15
C SER A 133 -18.82 -9.06 1.38
N GLU A 134 -17.85 -8.33 0.85
CA GLU A 134 -18.05 -7.11 0.06
C GLU A 134 -19.05 -7.30 -1.09
N LYS A 135 -19.05 -8.48 -1.69
CA LYS A 135 -19.98 -8.84 -2.78
C LYS A 135 -21.46 -8.91 -2.34
N LEU A 136 -21.74 -9.05 -1.06
CA LEU A 136 -23.10 -9.12 -0.51
C LEU A 136 -23.58 -7.76 0.00
N VAL A 137 -22.72 -6.76 0.04
CA VAL A 137 -23.04 -5.44 0.57
C VAL A 137 -23.57 -4.57 -0.56
N THR A 138 -24.88 -4.28 -0.51
CA THR A 138 -25.56 -3.40 -1.48
C THR A 138 -25.43 -1.91 -1.16
N THR A 139 -24.76 -1.56 -0.08
CA THR A 139 -24.56 -0.19 0.40
C THR A 139 -23.25 0.41 -0.10
N SER A 140 -23.19 1.74 -0.23
CA SER A 140 -22.00 2.46 -0.70
C SER A 140 -20.92 2.51 0.38
N ILE A 141 -20.10 1.44 0.46
CA ILE A 141 -18.92 1.34 1.31
C ILE A 141 -17.68 1.50 0.43
N SER A 142 -16.71 2.26 0.91
CA SER A 142 -15.38 2.32 0.32
C SER A 142 -14.37 1.75 1.28
N SER A 143 -13.69 0.71 0.87
CA SER A 143 -12.65 0.03 1.65
C SER A 143 -11.26 0.41 1.13
N LEU A 144 -10.32 0.65 2.03
CA LEU A 144 -8.96 1.02 1.75
C LEU A 144 -8.02 0.16 2.60
N LYS A 145 -7.25 -0.72 1.96
CA LYS A 145 -6.18 -1.48 2.63
C LYS A 145 -4.93 -0.63 2.76
N VAL A 146 -4.38 -0.57 3.94
CA VAL A 146 -3.24 0.31 4.24
C VAL A 146 -1.93 -0.22 3.68
N ASP A 147 -1.78 -1.54 3.59
CA ASP A 147 -0.56 -2.15 3.02
C ASP A 147 -0.38 -1.87 1.51
N ASP A 148 -1.48 -1.56 0.79
CA ASP A 148 -1.45 -1.19 -0.63
C ASP A 148 -1.12 0.29 -0.85
N LEU A 149 -0.88 1.04 0.23
CA LEU A 149 -0.67 2.48 0.18
C LEU A 149 0.80 2.84 0.32
N ASP A 150 1.28 3.65 -0.59
CA ASP A 150 2.50 4.41 -0.34
C ASP A 150 2.19 5.46 0.75
N GLN A 151 2.75 5.24 1.94
CA GLN A 151 2.43 6.04 3.14
C GLN A 151 3.03 7.46 3.08
N GLY A 152 3.69 7.84 1.98
CA GLY A 152 4.26 9.18 1.84
C GLY A 152 5.12 9.62 3.04
N SER A 153 5.34 10.92 3.18
CA SER A 153 6.05 11.53 4.32
C SER A 153 5.14 11.81 5.53
N ASP A 154 3.82 11.73 5.35
CA ASP A 154 2.85 12.17 6.34
C ASP A 154 2.43 11.04 7.29
N TYR A 155 2.72 11.24 8.57
CA TYR A 155 2.28 10.36 9.66
C TYR A 155 0.87 10.72 10.13
N ASN A 156 -0.10 10.74 9.19
CA ASN A 156 -1.48 11.08 9.52
C ASN A 156 -2.48 10.15 8.82
N VAL A 157 -3.25 9.44 9.63
CA VAL A 157 -4.23 8.45 9.17
C VAL A 157 -5.32 9.08 8.30
N ALA A 158 -5.76 10.31 8.61
CA ALA A 158 -6.78 11.00 7.82
C ALA A 158 -6.29 11.31 6.39
N LYS A 159 -5.02 11.67 6.23
CA LYS A 159 -4.44 11.95 4.91
C LYS A 159 -4.39 10.72 4.01
N MET A 160 -4.39 9.51 4.59
CA MET A 160 -4.45 8.28 3.81
C MET A 160 -5.76 8.13 3.01
N LEU A 161 -6.85 8.77 3.48
CA LEU A 161 -8.14 8.79 2.77
C LEU A 161 -8.17 9.81 1.62
N GLN A 162 -7.26 10.80 1.63
CA GLN A 162 -7.27 11.90 0.68
C GLN A 162 -7.04 11.43 -0.76
N GLY A 163 -7.97 11.77 -1.66
CA GLY A 163 -7.88 11.42 -3.08
C GLY A 163 -8.09 9.93 -3.40
N ARG A 164 -8.28 9.06 -2.39
CA ARG A 164 -8.39 7.61 -2.56
C ARG A 164 -9.79 7.07 -2.29
N THR A 165 -10.59 7.83 -1.57
CA THR A 165 -11.94 7.44 -1.20
C THR A 165 -12.95 8.40 -1.85
N PRO A 166 -13.71 7.97 -2.87
CA PRO A 166 -14.71 8.83 -3.52
C PRO A 166 -15.73 9.37 -2.52
N GLY A 167 -16.04 10.67 -2.58
CA GLY A 167 -16.99 11.32 -1.66
C GLY A 167 -16.45 11.62 -0.27
N VAL A 168 -15.14 11.44 -0.02
CA VAL A 168 -14.46 11.87 1.20
C VAL A 168 -13.55 13.05 0.85
N ASN A 169 -13.75 14.15 1.55
CA ASN A 169 -12.91 15.34 1.46
C ASN A 169 -12.04 15.43 2.71
N VAL A 170 -10.74 15.54 2.51
CA VAL A 170 -9.75 15.71 3.59
C VAL A 170 -9.03 17.01 3.34
N ALA A 171 -9.15 17.96 4.26
CA ALA A 171 -8.54 19.27 4.16
C ALA A 171 -7.67 19.54 5.39
N SER A 172 -6.40 19.89 5.17
CA SER A 172 -5.52 20.40 6.22
C SER A 172 -5.67 21.91 6.27
N ALA A 173 -5.93 22.47 7.45
CA ALA A 173 -6.06 23.91 7.64
C ALA A 173 -4.70 24.59 7.64
N SER A 174 -3.67 23.92 8.14
CA SER A 174 -2.29 24.45 8.18
C SER A 174 -1.26 23.35 7.92
N GLY A 175 0.02 23.71 7.93
CA GLY A 175 1.16 22.79 7.91
C GLY A 175 1.75 22.52 9.28
N THR A 176 1.04 22.82 10.36
CA THR A 176 1.52 22.62 11.72
C THR A 176 1.70 21.13 12.02
N PRO A 177 2.86 20.71 12.52
CA PRO A 177 3.09 19.32 12.90
C PRO A 177 2.05 18.83 13.93
N GLY A 178 1.54 17.61 13.74
CA GLY A 178 0.55 17.00 14.63
C GLY A 178 -0.88 17.47 14.45
N GLU A 179 -1.14 18.46 13.60
CA GLU A 179 -2.51 18.92 13.33
C GLU A 179 -3.32 17.84 12.61
N GLN A 180 -4.54 17.65 13.07
CA GLN A 180 -5.48 16.70 12.49
C GLN A 180 -6.23 17.35 11.32
N PRO A 181 -6.17 16.78 10.10
CA PRO A 181 -6.96 17.25 8.98
C PRO A 181 -8.46 17.12 9.25
N SER A 182 -9.23 18.06 8.72
CA SER A 182 -10.69 17.97 8.70
C SER A 182 -11.12 16.91 7.68
N VAL A 183 -11.84 15.90 8.12
CA VAL A 183 -12.44 14.86 7.26
C VAL A 183 -13.93 15.11 7.14
N ARG A 184 -14.46 15.09 5.92
CA ARG A 184 -15.90 15.23 5.63
C ARG A 184 -16.33 14.17 4.64
N VAL A 185 -17.47 13.53 4.93
CA VAL A 185 -18.06 12.52 4.05
C VAL A 185 -19.31 13.12 3.40
N ARG A 186 -19.35 13.15 2.06
CA ARG A 186 -20.46 13.71 1.25
C ARG A 186 -20.77 15.19 1.50
N GLY A 187 -19.84 15.95 2.06
CA GLY A 187 -19.99 17.41 2.23
C GLY A 187 -20.42 17.84 3.63
N ILE A 188 -21.05 19.01 3.72
CA ILE A 188 -21.49 19.62 4.96
C ILE A 188 -22.94 19.25 5.20
N ALA A 189 -23.21 18.49 6.26
CA ALA A 189 -24.59 18.08 6.62
C ALA A 189 -25.30 19.08 7.54
N SER A 190 -24.58 19.98 8.19
CA SER A 190 -25.16 20.98 9.11
C SER A 190 -24.48 22.34 8.95
N ILE A 191 -25.25 23.41 9.02
CA ILE A 191 -24.73 24.79 8.97
C ILE A 191 -24.12 25.20 10.31
N THR A 192 -24.67 24.73 11.41
CA THR A 192 -24.28 25.12 12.78
C THR A 192 -23.66 23.99 13.59
N GLY A 193 -23.86 22.75 13.17
CA GLY A 193 -23.35 21.56 13.87
C GLY A 193 -22.01 21.08 13.34
N ASN A 194 -21.41 20.14 14.07
CA ASN A 194 -20.21 19.45 13.65
C ASN A 194 -20.48 18.60 12.40
N SER A 195 -19.61 18.69 11.39
CA SER A 195 -19.71 17.93 10.14
C SER A 195 -18.62 16.84 10.04
N THR A 196 -17.96 16.49 11.15
CA THR A 196 -16.98 15.40 11.20
C THR A 196 -17.69 14.05 11.24
N PRO A 197 -17.16 13.00 10.55
CA PRO A 197 -17.71 11.66 10.65
C PRO A 197 -17.45 11.05 12.01
N LEU A 198 -18.22 10.03 12.37
CA LEU A 198 -17.94 9.18 13.52
C LEU A 198 -16.76 8.25 13.18
N TYR A 199 -15.77 8.17 14.05
CA TYR A 199 -14.67 7.21 13.93
C TYR A 199 -14.96 5.99 14.79
N VAL A 200 -14.69 4.80 14.27
CA VAL A 200 -14.85 3.54 15.00
C VAL A 200 -13.56 2.74 14.86
N VAL A 201 -12.83 2.58 15.95
CA VAL A 201 -11.57 1.82 15.97
C VAL A 201 -11.79 0.48 16.64
N ASP A 202 -11.63 -0.61 15.89
CA ASP A 202 -11.86 -1.98 16.38
C ASP A 202 -13.19 -2.13 17.13
N GLY A 203 -14.24 -1.44 16.67
CA GLY A 203 -15.59 -1.45 17.26
C GLY A 203 -15.83 -0.40 18.34
N VAL A 204 -14.83 0.37 18.77
CA VAL A 204 -14.97 1.43 19.76
C VAL A 204 -15.21 2.77 19.07
N PRO A 205 -16.37 3.44 19.30
CA PRO A 205 -16.66 4.73 18.67
C PRO A 205 -15.92 5.89 19.34
N SER A 206 -15.47 6.86 18.53
CA SER A 206 -14.82 8.10 18.92
C SER A 206 -15.33 9.26 18.07
N GLU A 207 -15.56 10.43 18.66
CA GLU A 207 -16.00 11.64 17.96
C GLU A 207 -14.86 12.39 17.28
N SER A 208 -13.63 12.10 17.64
CA SER A 208 -12.43 12.67 17.04
C SER A 208 -11.58 11.59 16.38
N MET A 209 -10.80 11.99 15.38
CA MET A 209 -9.84 11.09 14.75
C MET A 209 -8.80 10.62 15.77
N PRO A 210 -8.70 9.31 16.02
CA PRO A 210 -7.71 8.82 16.98
C PRO A 210 -6.30 8.93 16.42
N MET A 211 -5.35 9.28 17.27
CA MET A 211 -3.93 9.39 16.94
C MET A 211 -3.30 7.97 16.89
N LEU A 212 -3.52 7.26 15.80
CA LEU A 212 -2.99 5.92 15.58
C LEU A 212 -1.70 5.98 14.76
N ASN A 213 -0.84 4.97 14.98
CA ASN A 213 0.26 4.72 14.07
C ASN A 213 -0.30 4.14 12.74
N PRO A 214 -0.06 4.76 11.58
CA PRO A 214 -0.51 4.22 10.30
C PRO A 214 -0.07 2.78 10.04
N ASN A 215 1.11 2.38 10.52
CA ASN A 215 1.64 1.02 10.37
C ASN A 215 0.84 -0.04 11.14
N ASP A 216 0.02 0.37 12.12
CA ASP A 216 -0.83 -0.52 12.91
C ASP A 216 -2.22 -0.73 12.30
N ILE A 217 -2.53 -0.01 11.23
CA ILE A 217 -3.82 -0.09 10.55
C ILE A 217 -3.75 -1.16 9.47
N GLU A 218 -4.73 -2.03 9.46
CA GLU A 218 -4.92 -3.04 8.41
C GLU A 218 -5.79 -2.47 7.29
N ARG A 219 -6.90 -1.82 7.67
CA ARG A 219 -7.92 -1.36 6.74
C ARG A 219 -8.72 -0.19 7.29
N MET A 220 -9.22 0.66 6.38
CA MET A 220 -10.20 1.70 6.67
C MET A 220 -11.40 1.54 5.76
N ASP A 221 -12.60 1.46 6.35
CA ASP A 221 -13.86 1.36 5.65
C ASP A 221 -14.68 2.63 5.90
N VAL A 222 -15.17 3.28 4.85
CA VAL A 222 -15.99 4.48 4.98
C VAL A 222 -17.43 4.17 4.60
N LEU A 223 -18.32 4.24 5.61
CA LEU A 223 -19.76 4.11 5.43
C LEU A 223 -20.33 5.49 5.08
N LYS A 224 -20.78 5.63 3.86
CA LYS A 224 -21.25 6.93 3.33
C LYS A 224 -22.77 7.06 3.41
N ASP A 225 -23.48 5.95 3.34
CA ASP A 225 -24.94 5.92 3.32
C ASP A 225 -25.54 5.75 4.71
N ALA A 226 -26.68 6.39 4.94
CA ALA A 226 -27.40 6.29 6.20
C ALA A 226 -27.81 4.83 6.54
N SER A 227 -28.12 4.01 5.52
CA SER A 227 -28.44 2.59 5.72
C SER A 227 -27.27 1.79 6.29
N ALA A 228 -26.06 2.02 5.78
CA ALA A 228 -24.85 1.39 6.31
C ALA A 228 -24.46 1.90 7.70
N ALA A 229 -24.76 3.17 7.97
CA ALA A 229 -24.41 3.85 9.21
C ALA A 229 -25.48 3.71 10.31
N ALA A 230 -26.67 3.20 9.99
CA ALA A 230 -27.84 3.15 10.86
C ALA A 230 -27.60 2.51 12.23
N ILE A 231 -26.75 1.51 12.29
CA ILE A 231 -26.41 0.83 13.57
C ILE A 231 -25.68 1.72 14.58
N TYR A 232 -25.04 2.81 14.10
CA TYR A 232 -24.37 3.79 14.97
C TYR A 232 -25.29 4.93 15.39
N GLY A 233 -26.58 4.89 14.95
CA GLY A 233 -27.62 5.85 15.29
C GLY A 233 -27.35 7.27 14.76
N SER A 234 -27.89 8.28 15.45
CA SER A 234 -27.82 9.68 15.03
C SER A 234 -26.41 10.25 14.92
N ARG A 235 -25.45 9.68 15.66
CA ARG A 235 -24.03 10.08 15.60
C ARG A 235 -23.37 9.81 14.24
N ALA A 236 -23.95 8.92 13.45
CA ALA A 236 -23.45 8.53 12.13
C ALA A 236 -24.00 9.38 10.96
N ASN A 237 -24.75 10.46 11.26
CA ASN A 237 -25.38 11.31 10.24
C ASN A 237 -24.36 11.90 9.24
N ASN A 238 -23.12 12.15 9.68
CA ASN A 238 -22.04 12.68 8.85
C ASN A 238 -21.17 11.58 8.24
N GLY A 239 -21.64 10.33 8.23
CA GLY A 239 -20.87 9.14 7.82
C GLY A 239 -20.07 8.53 8.97
N VAL A 240 -19.53 7.34 8.70
CA VAL A 240 -18.70 6.60 9.66
C VAL A 240 -17.40 6.17 9.00
N VAL A 241 -16.28 6.37 9.67
CA VAL A 241 -14.98 5.84 9.29
C VAL A 241 -14.61 4.73 10.25
N ILE A 242 -14.63 3.49 9.76
CA ILE A 242 -14.25 2.31 10.55
C ILE A 242 -12.77 2.04 10.29
N ILE A 243 -12.00 1.94 11.35
CA ILE A 243 -10.57 1.65 11.31
C ILE A 243 -10.36 0.29 11.95
N THR A 244 -9.94 -0.66 11.14
CA THR A 244 -9.55 -2.00 11.60
C THR A 244 -8.04 -2.03 11.74
N THR A 245 -7.56 -2.39 12.91
CA THR A 245 -6.14 -2.47 13.17
C THR A 245 -5.62 -3.88 12.99
N LYS A 246 -4.33 -3.99 12.70
CA LYS A 246 -3.62 -5.26 12.52
C LYS A 246 -3.80 -6.16 13.72
N SER A 247 -3.89 -7.45 13.45
CA SER A 247 -3.98 -8.53 14.45
C SER A 247 -2.97 -9.63 14.10
N GLY A 248 -2.73 -10.53 15.04
CA GLY A 248 -1.93 -11.71 14.79
C GLY A 248 -2.70 -12.71 13.93
N ASN A 249 -2.00 -13.46 13.10
CA ASN A 249 -2.58 -14.53 12.28
C ASN A 249 -2.51 -15.86 13.02
N THR A 250 -3.55 -16.69 12.87
CA THR A 250 -3.56 -18.06 13.38
C THR A 250 -2.52 -18.91 12.66
N ASN A 251 -1.92 -19.87 13.39
CA ASN A 251 -0.91 -20.79 12.86
C ASN A 251 0.29 -20.11 12.16
N SER A 252 0.64 -18.90 12.57
CA SER A 252 1.76 -18.18 12.01
C SER A 252 2.94 -18.12 12.98
N LYS A 253 4.15 -18.31 12.43
CA LYS A 253 5.38 -18.03 13.18
C LYS A 253 5.42 -16.56 13.56
N THR A 254 6.06 -16.26 14.68
CA THR A 254 6.29 -14.87 15.10
C THR A 254 7.04 -14.11 14.01
N ARG A 255 6.48 -13.00 13.57
CA ARG A 255 7.07 -12.08 12.61
C ARG A 255 7.41 -10.78 13.33
N VAL A 256 8.58 -10.25 13.03
CA VAL A 256 9.04 -8.95 13.50
C VAL A 256 9.18 -8.05 12.29
N ASN A 257 8.50 -6.92 12.30
CA ASN A 257 8.67 -5.89 11.29
C ASN A 257 9.16 -4.63 11.97
N ALA A 258 10.24 -4.05 11.44
CA ALA A 258 10.77 -2.78 11.90
C ALA A 258 10.87 -1.83 10.71
N SER A 259 10.49 -0.58 10.91
CA SER A 259 10.61 0.46 9.91
C SER A 259 11.13 1.74 10.53
N VAL A 260 12.03 2.41 9.82
CA VAL A 260 12.50 3.74 10.16
C VAL A 260 12.43 4.59 8.90
N ARG A 261 11.83 5.75 9.01
CA ARG A 261 11.74 6.74 7.94
C ARG A 261 12.24 8.07 8.45
N HIS A 262 13.10 8.69 7.68
CA HIS A 262 13.56 10.05 7.91
C HIS A 262 13.21 10.91 6.70
N SER A 263 12.58 12.04 6.93
CA SER A 263 12.12 12.95 5.89
C SER A 263 12.67 14.34 6.13
N LEU A 264 12.97 15.03 5.05
CA LEU A 264 13.40 16.42 5.05
C LEU A 264 12.33 17.26 4.37
N GLY A 265 11.93 18.34 5.01
CA GLY A 265 10.94 19.27 4.49
C GLY A 265 11.55 20.67 4.38
N TRP A 266 11.20 21.40 3.33
CA TRP A 266 11.58 22.80 3.15
C TRP A 266 10.45 23.56 2.49
N ILE A 267 10.52 24.90 2.54
CA ILE A 267 9.57 25.76 1.84
C ILE A 267 9.91 25.73 0.35
N ALA A 268 8.99 25.26 -0.48
CA ALA A 268 9.20 25.18 -1.93
C ALA A 268 9.09 26.55 -2.61
N ASN A 269 8.17 27.41 -2.12
CA ASN A 269 7.95 28.76 -2.63
C ASN A 269 7.89 29.72 -1.45
N ASP A 270 8.88 30.58 -1.36
CA ASP A 270 8.90 31.64 -0.36
C ASP A 270 8.10 32.84 -0.84
N ILE A 271 7.45 33.53 0.09
CA ILE A 271 6.72 34.77 -0.22
C ILE A 271 7.73 35.92 -0.11
N PRO A 272 8.07 36.58 -1.23
CA PRO A 272 9.02 37.68 -1.17
C PRO A 272 8.44 38.82 -0.31
N MET A 273 9.17 39.19 0.72
CA MET A 273 8.85 40.33 1.57
C MET A 273 9.49 41.60 0.98
N ALA A 274 8.75 42.68 1.08
CA ALA A 274 9.32 43.99 0.66
C ALA A 274 10.52 44.34 1.54
N ASN A 275 11.61 44.72 0.95
CA ASN A 275 12.73 45.31 1.67
C ASN A 275 12.36 46.72 2.18
N VAL A 276 13.21 47.30 3.02
CA VAL A 276 12.95 48.61 3.65
C VAL A 276 12.69 49.72 2.59
N ALA A 277 13.44 49.74 1.51
CA ALA A 277 13.28 50.72 0.47
C ALA A 277 11.94 50.60 -0.28
N GLU A 278 11.56 49.36 -0.59
CA GLU A 278 10.27 49.05 -1.25
C GLU A 278 9.11 49.38 -0.36
N TYR A 279 9.18 48.97 0.94
CA TYR A 279 8.16 49.30 1.93
C TYR A 279 7.99 50.83 2.10
N THR A 280 9.10 51.55 2.28
CA THR A 280 9.09 53.01 2.45
C THR A 280 8.47 53.69 1.25
N ARG A 281 8.87 53.31 0.03
CA ARG A 281 8.31 53.86 -1.22
C ARG A 281 6.80 53.59 -1.34
N THR A 282 6.37 52.38 -1.00
CA THR A 282 4.95 52.01 -1.06
C THR A 282 4.12 52.78 -0.05
N MET A 283 4.63 52.90 1.18
CA MET A 283 3.94 53.65 2.24
C MET A 283 3.89 55.14 1.95
N GLN A 284 4.97 55.74 1.41
CA GLN A 284 4.97 57.15 0.99
C GLN A 284 3.92 57.38 -0.10
N ALA A 285 3.88 56.53 -1.13
CA ALA A 285 2.88 56.61 -2.19
C ALA A 285 1.43 56.48 -1.65
N ALA A 286 1.21 55.61 -0.66
CA ALA A 286 -0.10 55.45 -0.04
C ALA A 286 -0.51 56.72 0.73
N VAL A 287 0.41 57.35 1.46
CA VAL A 287 0.16 58.62 2.18
C VAL A 287 -0.09 59.77 1.19
N ASP A 288 0.69 59.89 0.12
CA ASP A 288 0.51 60.90 -0.89
C ASP A 288 -0.85 60.78 -1.57
N ASN A 289 -1.28 59.57 -1.95
CA ASN A 289 -2.61 59.30 -2.49
C ASN A 289 -3.74 59.65 -1.48
N TRP A 290 -3.54 59.30 -0.20
CA TRP A 290 -4.52 59.67 0.87
C TRP A 290 -4.67 61.18 0.94
N ASN A 291 -3.55 61.90 1.01
CA ASN A 291 -3.53 63.38 1.12
C ASN A 291 -4.24 64.05 -0.06
N VAL A 292 -4.03 63.54 -1.28
CA VAL A 292 -4.71 64.02 -2.48
C VAL A 292 -6.22 63.77 -2.39
N GLN A 293 -6.63 62.55 -2.03
CA GLN A 293 -8.07 62.17 -1.98
C GLN A 293 -8.83 62.83 -0.84
N LYS A 294 -8.19 62.97 0.30
CA LYS A 294 -8.83 63.49 1.53
C LYS A 294 -8.54 64.94 1.79
N LYS A 295 -7.71 65.61 0.96
CA LYS A 295 -7.20 66.96 1.18
C LYS A 295 -6.55 67.11 2.57
N ASP A 296 -5.76 66.09 2.96
CA ASP A 296 -5.13 66.00 4.28
C ASP A 296 -3.60 66.27 4.10
N THR A 297 -2.91 66.43 5.21
CA THR A 297 -1.47 66.71 5.27
C THR A 297 -0.73 65.66 6.12
N LYS A 298 -1.12 64.41 6.02
CA LYS A 298 -0.43 63.32 6.73
C LYS A 298 0.98 63.17 6.21
N SER A 299 1.88 62.81 7.10
CA SER A 299 3.26 62.43 6.74
C SER A 299 3.55 61.00 7.20
N PHE A 300 4.36 60.31 6.43
CA PHE A 300 4.88 59.03 6.82
C PHE A 300 6.20 59.24 7.54
N PHE A 301 6.27 58.83 8.81
CA PHE A 301 7.49 58.92 9.59
C PHE A 301 8.45 57.78 9.21
N ILE A 302 9.63 58.13 8.75
CA ILE A 302 10.74 57.21 8.46
C ILE A 302 11.76 57.41 9.58
N PRO A 303 12.05 56.38 10.42
CA PRO A 303 13.09 56.51 11.44
C PRO A 303 14.48 56.76 10.85
N ASP A 304 15.29 57.56 11.53
CA ASP A 304 16.66 57.89 11.11
C ASP A 304 17.60 56.69 11.01
N ARG A 305 17.27 55.62 11.75
CA ARG A 305 17.99 54.34 11.72
C ARG A 305 17.05 53.23 11.30
N ILE A 306 17.22 52.73 10.10
CA ILE A 306 16.45 51.59 9.59
C ILE A 306 17.42 50.41 9.42
N THR A 307 17.14 49.35 10.12
CA THR A 307 17.87 48.08 9.96
C THR A 307 16.98 47.12 9.16
N GLU A 308 17.52 46.64 8.07
CA GLU A 308 16.85 45.59 7.33
C GLU A 308 16.94 44.31 8.14
N THR A 309 15.78 43.76 8.46
CA THR A 309 15.67 42.50 9.22
C THR A 309 14.90 41.47 8.42
N ASP A 310 15.54 40.36 8.13
CA ASP A 310 14.87 39.21 7.54
C ASP A 310 14.06 38.49 8.59
N TRP A 311 12.81 38.93 8.76
CA TRP A 311 11.87 38.36 9.72
C TRP A 311 11.52 36.89 9.42
N LEU A 312 11.44 36.53 8.11
CA LEU A 312 11.15 35.16 7.72
C LEU A 312 12.32 34.23 8.06
N GLY A 313 13.54 34.61 7.74
CA GLY A 313 14.73 33.82 8.09
C GLY A 313 14.94 33.66 9.60
N LEU A 314 14.47 34.63 10.41
CA LEU A 314 14.53 34.51 11.86
C LEU A 314 13.58 33.45 12.42
N ILE A 315 12.37 33.32 11.85
CA ILE A 315 11.31 32.44 12.37
C ILE A 315 11.27 31.09 11.65
N GLN A 316 11.82 31.00 10.46
CA GLN A 316 11.79 29.78 9.66
C GLN A 316 13.08 28.96 9.81
N ARG A 317 12.97 27.67 9.56
CA ARG A 317 14.09 26.75 9.33
C ARG A 317 14.25 26.52 7.84
N ASP A 318 15.47 26.45 7.35
CA ASP A 318 15.75 26.05 5.98
C ASP A 318 15.32 24.60 5.72
N ILE A 319 15.54 23.74 6.70
CA ILE A 319 15.20 22.33 6.65
C ILE A 319 14.53 21.92 7.96
N ALA A 320 13.38 21.30 7.86
CA ALA A 320 12.68 20.64 8.95
C ALA A 320 12.86 19.12 8.85
N HIS A 321 13.21 18.49 9.95
CA HIS A 321 13.43 17.05 10.03
C HIS A 321 12.18 16.36 10.58
N SER A 322 11.82 15.21 10.01
CA SER A 322 10.80 14.33 10.54
C SER A 322 11.31 12.91 10.59
N THR A 323 11.19 12.29 11.75
CA THR A 323 11.64 10.90 11.97
C THR A 323 10.47 10.07 12.48
N THR A 324 10.18 9.00 11.79
CA THR A 324 9.19 8.00 12.21
C THR A 324 9.88 6.66 12.33
N ALA A 325 9.73 6.02 13.49
CA ALA A 325 10.23 4.68 13.73
C ALA A 325 9.11 3.81 14.28
N SER A 326 9.01 2.58 13.83
CA SER A 326 8.07 1.61 14.39
C SER A 326 8.64 0.21 14.37
N ILE A 327 8.28 -0.55 15.39
CA ILE A 327 8.53 -1.99 15.46
C ILE A 327 7.25 -2.69 15.85
N ASN A 328 6.91 -3.77 15.17
CA ASN A 328 5.77 -4.59 15.53
C ASN A 328 6.14 -6.07 15.53
N LEU A 329 5.47 -6.80 16.42
CA LEU A 329 5.54 -8.26 16.53
C LEU A 329 4.14 -8.81 16.35
N SER A 330 4.00 -9.82 15.53
CA SER A 330 2.74 -10.51 15.30
C SER A 330 2.97 -12.01 15.19
N GLY A 331 2.01 -12.79 15.63
CA GLY A 331 2.08 -14.24 15.53
C GLY A 331 0.89 -14.91 16.19
N GLY A 332 0.89 -16.22 16.19
CA GLY A 332 -0.15 -16.97 16.87
C GLY A 332 -0.17 -18.45 16.55
N ASN A 333 -0.92 -19.18 17.37
CA ASN A 333 -1.27 -20.57 17.17
C ASN A 333 -2.78 -20.70 16.86
N GLU A 334 -3.31 -21.91 16.83
CA GLU A 334 -4.74 -22.17 16.55
C GLU A 334 -5.69 -21.46 17.50
N LYS A 335 -5.29 -21.23 18.74
CA LYS A 335 -6.15 -20.67 19.79
C LYS A 335 -5.83 -19.26 20.19
N THR A 336 -4.57 -18.83 20.03
CA THR A 336 -4.13 -17.53 20.52
C THR A 336 -3.41 -16.78 19.42
N THR A 337 -3.79 -15.53 19.19
CA THR A 337 -3.05 -14.62 18.31
C THR A 337 -2.67 -13.37 19.08
N PHE A 338 -1.56 -12.77 18.69
CA PHE A 338 -1.08 -11.55 19.29
C PHE A 338 -0.52 -10.58 18.22
N PHE A 339 -0.70 -9.31 18.50
CA PHE A 339 -0.07 -8.20 17.80
C PHE A 339 0.39 -7.18 18.83
N THR A 340 1.64 -6.78 18.79
CA THR A 340 2.20 -5.74 19.66
C THR A 340 3.03 -4.80 18.84
N SER A 341 2.87 -3.49 19.02
CA SER A 341 3.65 -2.49 18.31
C SER A 341 4.09 -1.36 19.23
N VAL A 342 5.23 -0.79 18.89
CA VAL A 342 5.74 0.46 19.44
C VAL A 342 6.05 1.37 18.26
N GLY A 343 5.52 2.59 18.30
CA GLY A 343 5.74 3.61 17.29
C GLY A 343 6.25 4.89 17.92
N PHE A 344 7.20 5.52 17.27
CA PHE A 344 7.72 6.84 17.62
C PHE A 344 7.65 7.74 16.40
N ASN A 345 7.18 8.96 16.59
CA ASN A 345 7.10 9.99 15.58
C ASN A 345 7.58 11.31 16.17
N ASP A 346 8.56 11.91 15.51
CA ASP A 346 9.09 13.23 15.83
C ASP A 346 9.07 14.08 14.55
N GLN A 347 8.31 15.17 14.57
CA GLN A 347 8.14 16.06 13.44
C GLN A 347 8.55 17.47 13.86
N GLN A 348 9.51 18.04 13.16
CA GLN A 348 9.83 19.47 13.27
C GLN A 348 9.01 20.25 12.24
N GLY A 349 8.46 21.37 12.66
CA GLY A 349 7.83 22.30 11.73
C GLY A 349 8.84 23.25 11.09
N ILE A 350 8.47 23.82 9.97
CA ILE A 350 9.26 24.87 9.30
C ILE A 350 9.43 26.11 10.18
N ILE A 351 8.37 26.46 10.92
CA ILE A 351 8.48 27.53 11.91
C ILE A 351 9.31 27.04 13.09
N ARG A 352 10.34 27.78 13.46
CA ARG A 352 11.17 27.50 14.64
C ARG A 352 10.27 27.42 15.86
N THR A 353 10.58 26.53 16.79
CA THR A 353 9.77 26.25 17.99
C THR A 353 8.48 25.44 17.75
N SER A 354 8.05 25.23 16.51
CA SER A 354 6.96 24.29 16.23
C SER A 354 7.50 22.88 16.05
N GLY A 355 6.79 21.91 16.61
CA GLY A 355 7.11 20.51 16.50
C GLY A 355 6.04 19.63 17.14
N PHE A 356 6.10 18.35 16.86
CA PHE A 356 5.16 17.36 17.40
C PHE A 356 5.89 16.05 17.66
N GLN A 357 5.76 15.53 18.86
CA GLN A 357 6.30 14.22 19.24
C GLN A 357 5.18 13.33 19.74
N GLN A 358 5.21 12.09 19.30
CA GLN A 358 4.23 11.07 19.66
C GLN A 358 4.88 9.73 19.84
N THR A 359 4.52 9.04 20.92
CA THR A 359 4.88 7.63 21.13
C THR A 359 3.60 6.82 21.28
N ASN A 360 3.47 5.78 20.50
CA ASN A 360 2.33 4.88 20.50
C ASN A 360 2.78 3.50 20.97
N LEU A 361 2.06 2.93 21.91
CA LEU A 361 2.17 1.54 22.33
C LEU A 361 0.83 0.85 22.10
N ARG A 362 0.85 -0.28 21.44
CA ARG A 362 -0.35 -1.07 21.19
C ARG A 362 -0.08 -2.53 21.47
N ALA A 363 -1.04 -3.19 22.11
CA ALA A 363 -1.08 -4.63 22.31
C ALA A 363 -2.48 -5.15 22.06
N LYS A 364 -2.60 -6.17 21.23
CA LYS A 364 -3.87 -6.85 20.91
C LYS A 364 -3.66 -8.34 21.04
N PHE A 365 -4.40 -8.95 21.94
CA PHE A 365 -4.39 -10.40 22.16
C PHE A 365 -5.77 -10.93 21.89
N THR A 366 -5.83 -12.07 21.23
CA THR A 366 -7.08 -12.76 20.99
C THR A 366 -6.88 -14.21 21.38
N HIS A 367 -7.75 -14.74 22.25
CA HIS A 367 -7.71 -16.11 22.69
C HIS A 367 -9.07 -16.79 22.50
N GLN A 368 -9.10 -17.92 21.83
CA GLN A 368 -10.29 -18.75 21.65
C GLN A 368 -10.34 -19.83 22.72
N LEU A 369 -11.15 -19.60 23.75
CA LEU A 369 -11.33 -20.54 24.85
C LEU A 369 -12.02 -21.83 24.38
N ASN A 370 -13.08 -21.69 23.58
CA ASN A 370 -13.80 -22.78 22.95
C ASN A 370 -14.47 -22.35 21.66
N LYS A 371 -15.22 -23.21 20.97
CA LYS A 371 -15.88 -22.87 19.68
C LYS A 371 -16.88 -21.70 19.79
N TRP A 372 -17.34 -21.37 20.98
CA TRP A 372 -18.42 -20.41 21.26
C TRP A 372 -17.90 -19.10 21.89
N PHE A 373 -16.71 -19.11 22.47
CA PHE A 373 -16.20 -17.98 23.23
C PHE A 373 -14.78 -17.60 22.79
N LYS A 374 -14.68 -16.38 22.32
CA LYS A 374 -13.44 -15.70 21.89
C LYS A 374 -13.27 -14.46 22.76
N LEU A 375 -12.09 -14.30 23.34
CA LEU A 375 -11.71 -13.19 24.21
C LEU A 375 -10.74 -12.29 23.45
#